data_e3ef436838a7fe7ec9b1e1cc362c8c4e
#
_entry.id   e3ef436838a7fe7ec9b1e1cc362c8c4e
#
_cell.length_a   1.000
_cell.length_b   1.000
_cell.length_c   1.000
_cell.angle_alpha   90.00
_cell.angle_beta   90.00
_cell.angle_gamma   90.00
#
_symmetry.space_group_name_H-M   'P 1'
#
loop_
_entity.id
_entity.type
_entity.pdbx_description
1 polymer ?
#
loop_
_entity_poly.entity_id
_entity_poly.type
_entity_poly.pdbx_seq_one_letter_code
_entity_poly.pdbx_strand_id
1 'polypeptide(L)'
;MPIAPLTALLLAASALSAPAFAQDRPSGLVGSGVAPSSAQNSMERPVRFSATPASGAALIIPVTAPLAIAKAAPGLAADSAQAIQQAAAAARFEPAAGKTLKLHGIAGIPTVLLVGMKPAGATLSPAELADAAGTGIQALRDEPNDITIAAGGFPAGSARSLGLGATLGQYRYDRLKLARKVPPQNPVTIVSPDAAVEAAAFAADEAHVADATRFSRDLVTMPANTLYPERFVEMVREAFSGVPNVRITVLDEAQMRQLNMGSMLSVSQGSRRPGRMLAIEYRGAGNAAPVALVGKGITFDTGGVSIKPNAGMWEMKGDMSGAAAVAGAVLATAKRRAKTNVVAVAALAENMPDGNASRPGDVVRTMNGQTIEIWSTDAEGRLVLADANQWAIRQFKPSAVVNIATLTGSIIQALGSDFAGLFARNEDLATRLAAAGTSSSEVLWRMPLLPVYQERMASEIADIKNSSGGPGPGAGLGAHFIHYLTPEPTPWAHIDMAGVDRAESGLPTVPKGPRGFGVRLLDQFVRSYEQP
;
A
#
# COMPACT_ATOMS: atom_id res chain seq x y z
N MET A 1 73.01 21.36 52.27
CA MET A 1 72.74 21.83 50.89
C MET A 1 71.47 21.15 50.47
N PRO A 2 70.40 21.88 50.13
CA PRO A 2 69.09 21.31 49.93
C PRO A 2 68.89 20.90 48.51
N ILE A 3 68.20 19.77 48.33
CA ILE A 3 67.75 19.19 47.04
C ILE A 3 66.41 19.83 46.67
N ALA A 4 66.34 20.42 45.51
CA ALA A 4 65.15 21.04 44.99
C ALA A 4 64.17 19.94 44.45
N PRO A 5 62.84 20.15 44.53
CA PRO A 5 61.88 19.17 44.02
C PRO A 5 61.62 19.33 42.49
N LEU A 6 61.63 18.20 41.81
CA LEU A 6 61.20 18.09 40.42
C LEU A 6 59.69 18.38 40.28
N THR A 7 59.36 19.41 39.52
CA THR A 7 58.00 19.74 39.12
C THR A 7 57.55 18.78 38.04
N ALA A 8 56.57 17.96 38.34
CA ALA A 8 55.92 17.11 37.35
C ALA A 8 55.05 17.96 36.41
N LEU A 9 55.39 18.01 35.12
CA LEU A 9 54.62 18.61 34.07
C LEU A 9 53.50 17.64 33.69
N LEU A 10 52.27 17.93 34.10
CA LEU A 10 51.09 17.22 33.56
C LEU A 10 50.89 17.66 32.12
N LEU A 11 51.24 16.80 31.18
CA LEU A 11 50.74 16.89 29.80
C LEU A 11 49.25 16.54 29.81
N ALA A 12 48.39 17.57 29.70
CA ALA A 12 47.00 17.39 29.33
C ALA A 12 46.94 16.90 27.87
N ALA A 13 46.72 15.61 27.69
CA ALA A 13 46.35 15.07 26.41
C ALA A 13 44.94 15.59 26.10
N SER A 14 44.85 16.69 25.35
CA SER A 14 43.65 17.08 24.67
C SER A 14 43.35 15.99 23.66
N ALA A 15 42.35 15.14 23.97
CA ALA A 15 41.72 14.27 23.00
C ALA A 15 41.10 15.17 21.94
N LEU A 16 41.81 15.39 20.86
CA LEU A 16 41.23 15.80 19.59
C LEU A 16 40.26 14.69 19.21
N SER A 17 38.99 14.88 19.56
CA SER A 17 37.90 14.18 18.92
C SER A 17 38.03 14.53 17.44
N ALA A 18 38.55 13.58 16.66
CA ALA A 18 38.44 13.65 15.20
C ALA A 18 36.96 13.92 14.90
N PRO A 19 36.64 14.95 14.10
CA PRO A 19 35.26 15.08 13.62
C PRO A 19 34.95 13.73 12.96
N ALA A 20 33.89 13.08 13.45
CA ALA A 20 33.29 12.01 12.72
C ALA A 20 32.95 12.64 11.36
N PHE A 21 33.75 12.32 10.36
CA PHE A 21 33.33 12.51 8.98
C PHE A 21 32.09 11.62 8.84
N ALA A 22 30.92 12.16 9.22
CA ALA A 22 29.70 11.80 8.54
C ALA A 22 30.08 12.01 7.06
N GLN A 23 30.40 10.92 6.39
CA GLN A 23 30.50 10.94 4.95
C GLN A 23 29.12 11.42 4.51
N ASP A 24 29.02 12.71 4.18
CA ASP A 24 27.93 13.25 3.40
C ASP A 24 27.94 12.43 2.13
N ARG A 25 27.19 11.33 2.16
CA ARG A 25 26.90 10.56 0.97
C ARG A 25 26.12 11.53 0.08
N PRO A 26 26.65 11.96 -1.06
CA PRO A 26 25.93 12.89 -1.89
C PRO A 26 24.56 12.28 -2.13
N SER A 27 23.51 12.98 -1.72
CA SER A 27 22.17 12.62 -2.16
C SER A 27 22.28 12.48 -3.67
N GLY A 28 21.75 11.40 -4.27
CA GLY A 28 21.82 11.18 -5.72
C GLY A 28 21.21 12.29 -6.56
N LEU A 29 20.93 13.40 -5.95
CA LEU A 29 20.33 14.64 -6.42
C LEU A 29 21.22 15.84 -6.27
N VAL A 30 22.51 15.64 -6.28
CA VAL A 30 23.43 16.78 -6.27
C VAL A 30 22.98 17.79 -7.31
N GLY A 31 22.45 18.91 -6.85
CA GLY A 31 22.05 20.03 -7.68
C GLY A 31 20.80 19.84 -8.57
N SER A 32 19.99 18.83 -8.36
CA SER A 32 18.83 18.55 -9.23
C SER A 32 17.64 19.49 -9.05
N GLY A 33 17.63 20.36 -8.05
CA GLY A 33 16.49 21.25 -7.81
C GLY A 33 15.15 20.54 -7.58
N VAL A 34 15.18 19.26 -7.20
CA VAL A 34 13.95 18.53 -6.85
C VAL A 34 13.27 19.24 -5.70
N ALA A 35 11.97 19.41 -5.82
CA ALA A 35 11.15 20.04 -4.81
C ALA A 35 11.45 19.47 -3.43
N PRO A 36 11.53 20.32 -2.39
CA PRO A 36 11.75 19.87 -1.03
C PRO A 36 10.78 18.76 -0.63
N SER A 37 11.21 17.86 0.22
CA SER A 37 10.37 16.80 0.77
C SER A 37 9.10 17.30 1.48
N SER A 38 9.05 18.58 1.84
CA SER A 38 7.91 19.28 2.42
C SER A 38 6.83 19.69 1.42
N ALA A 39 7.09 19.62 0.09
CA ALA A 39 6.06 19.93 -0.90
C ALA A 39 4.93 18.89 -0.83
N GLN A 40 3.70 19.38 -0.69
CA GLN A 40 2.50 18.53 -0.65
C GLN A 40 1.85 18.43 -2.03
N ASN A 41 1.05 17.41 -2.27
CA ASN A 41 0.19 17.31 -3.44
C ASN A 41 -0.87 18.43 -3.40
N SER A 42 -1.41 18.80 -4.57
CA SER A 42 -2.54 19.72 -4.64
C SER A 42 -3.71 19.17 -3.82
N MET A 43 -4.40 20.07 -3.12
CA MET A 43 -5.57 19.70 -2.32
C MET A 43 -6.66 19.11 -3.21
N GLU A 44 -7.37 18.14 -2.68
CA GLU A 44 -8.55 17.53 -3.28
C GLU A 44 -9.81 18.21 -2.77
N ARG A 45 -10.95 17.99 -3.46
CA ARG A 45 -12.26 18.49 -3.01
C ARG A 45 -12.61 17.86 -1.67
N PRO A 46 -13.06 18.63 -0.66
CA PRO A 46 -13.53 18.06 0.59
C PRO A 46 -14.81 17.23 0.36
N VAL A 47 -14.86 16.04 0.95
CA VAL A 47 -16.06 15.19 0.96
C VAL A 47 -16.92 15.54 2.19
N ARG A 48 -18.22 15.80 1.97
CA ARG A 48 -19.19 16.17 3.00
C ARG A 48 -20.46 15.33 2.88
N PHE A 49 -21.26 15.32 3.91
CA PHE A 49 -22.54 14.63 3.97
C PHE A 49 -23.64 15.63 4.26
N SER A 50 -24.78 15.50 3.57
CA SER A 50 -25.94 16.39 3.73
C SER A 50 -27.24 15.63 3.50
N ALA A 51 -28.31 16.05 4.12
CA ALA A 51 -29.66 15.55 3.83
C ALA A 51 -30.21 16.10 2.50
N THR A 52 -29.65 17.21 2.02
CA THR A 52 -30.13 17.92 0.81
C THR A 52 -28.98 18.17 -0.15
N PRO A 53 -29.23 18.14 -1.47
CA PRO A 53 -28.26 18.50 -2.46
C PRO A 53 -27.84 19.96 -2.40
N ALA A 54 -26.61 20.29 -2.81
CA ALA A 54 -26.19 21.67 -2.98
C ALA A 54 -26.85 22.30 -4.21
N SER A 55 -27.26 23.55 -4.09
CA SER A 55 -27.87 24.29 -5.21
C SER A 55 -26.84 24.52 -6.34
N GLY A 56 -27.25 24.32 -7.59
CA GLY A 56 -26.37 24.52 -8.75
C GLY A 56 -25.22 23.50 -8.88
N ALA A 57 -25.20 22.44 -8.09
CA ALA A 57 -24.18 21.39 -8.15
C ALA A 57 -24.36 20.51 -9.38
N ALA A 58 -23.25 19.97 -9.88
CA ALA A 58 -23.29 18.81 -10.75
C ALA A 58 -23.75 17.57 -9.97
N LEU A 59 -24.50 16.67 -10.60
CA LEU A 59 -25.15 15.55 -9.94
C LEU A 59 -24.63 14.21 -10.48
N ILE A 60 -24.11 13.38 -9.60
CA ILE A 60 -23.77 11.99 -9.86
C ILE A 60 -24.88 11.11 -9.30
N ILE A 61 -25.49 10.28 -10.13
CA ILE A 61 -26.53 9.32 -9.74
C ILE A 61 -26.05 7.92 -10.06
N PRO A 62 -25.64 7.12 -9.05
CA PRO A 62 -25.47 5.69 -9.25
C PRO A 62 -26.83 5.03 -9.55
N VAL A 63 -26.90 4.24 -10.61
CA VAL A 63 -28.17 3.67 -11.12
C VAL A 63 -28.04 2.19 -11.45
N THR A 64 -29.13 1.45 -11.26
CA THR A 64 -29.26 0.04 -11.60
C THR A 64 -30.27 -0.15 -12.72
N ALA A 65 -30.21 -1.27 -13.44
CA ALA A 65 -31.26 -1.68 -14.38
C ALA A 65 -32.40 -2.40 -13.63
N PRO A 66 -33.70 -2.16 -13.98
CA PRO A 66 -34.16 -1.11 -14.90
C PRO A 66 -33.92 0.29 -14.33
N LEU A 67 -33.69 1.25 -15.23
CA LEU A 67 -33.40 2.62 -14.85
C LEU A 67 -34.60 3.28 -14.17
N ALA A 68 -34.41 3.79 -12.96
CA ALA A 68 -35.44 4.47 -12.15
C ALA A 68 -34.84 5.65 -11.39
N ILE A 69 -34.77 6.83 -12.04
CA ILE A 69 -34.08 8.01 -11.49
C ILE A 69 -34.71 8.49 -10.18
N ALA A 70 -36.05 8.56 -10.10
CA ALA A 70 -36.73 8.97 -8.87
C ALA A 70 -36.44 8.08 -7.68
N LYS A 71 -36.19 6.78 -7.89
CA LYS A 71 -35.79 5.85 -6.86
C LYS A 71 -34.29 5.99 -6.50
N ALA A 72 -33.44 6.22 -7.50
CA ALA A 72 -31.99 6.35 -7.28
C ALA A 72 -31.62 7.68 -6.60
N ALA A 73 -32.39 8.73 -6.83
CA ALA A 73 -32.20 10.06 -6.25
C ALA A 73 -33.54 10.61 -5.65
N PRO A 74 -34.05 10.05 -4.53
CA PRO A 74 -35.36 10.36 -4.01
C PRO A 74 -35.52 11.82 -3.52
N GLY A 75 -34.41 12.54 -3.30
CA GLY A 75 -34.43 13.99 -2.95
C GLY A 75 -34.50 14.91 -4.17
N LEU A 76 -34.59 14.39 -5.38
CA LEU A 76 -34.68 15.18 -6.61
C LEU A 76 -36.15 15.54 -6.89
N ALA A 77 -36.41 16.78 -7.37
CA ALA A 77 -37.77 17.19 -7.80
C ALA A 77 -38.30 16.24 -8.89
N ALA A 78 -39.60 15.93 -8.83
CA ALA A 78 -40.22 14.95 -9.72
C ALA A 78 -40.02 15.29 -11.20
N ASP A 79 -40.20 16.57 -11.58
CA ASP A 79 -39.98 17.03 -12.96
C ASP A 79 -38.53 16.86 -13.42
N SER A 80 -37.56 17.11 -12.53
CA SER A 80 -36.14 16.91 -12.81
C SER A 80 -35.81 15.42 -12.98
N ALA A 81 -36.35 14.56 -12.13
CA ALA A 81 -36.17 13.11 -12.24
C ALA A 81 -36.75 12.58 -13.57
N GLN A 82 -37.93 13.05 -13.95
CA GLN A 82 -38.60 12.71 -15.21
C GLN A 82 -37.78 13.18 -16.42
N ALA A 83 -37.27 14.41 -16.41
CA ALA A 83 -36.48 14.96 -17.50
C ALA A 83 -35.17 14.14 -17.70
N ILE A 84 -34.47 13.78 -16.60
CA ILE A 84 -33.28 12.94 -16.64
C ILE A 84 -33.62 11.54 -17.16
N GLN A 85 -34.73 10.95 -16.70
CA GLN A 85 -35.21 9.65 -17.17
C GLN A 85 -35.46 9.63 -18.68
N GLN A 86 -36.13 10.67 -19.20
CA GLN A 86 -36.42 10.83 -20.64
C GLN A 86 -35.14 11.03 -21.46
N ALA A 87 -34.22 11.87 -20.98
CA ALA A 87 -32.94 12.09 -21.64
C ALA A 87 -32.10 10.82 -21.70
N ALA A 88 -32.07 10.04 -20.62
CA ALA A 88 -31.37 8.76 -20.58
C ALA A 88 -32.01 7.72 -21.54
N ALA A 89 -33.35 7.68 -21.63
CA ALA A 89 -34.06 6.83 -22.57
C ALA A 89 -33.78 7.23 -24.04
N ALA A 90 -33.79 8.54 -24.33
CA ALA A 90 -33.45 9.06 -25.66
C ALA A 90 -32.01 8.69 -26.08
N ALA A 91 -31.09 8.69 -25.12
CA ALA A 91 -29.70 8.25 -25.28
C ALA A 91 -29.55 6.72 -25.31
N ARG A 92 -30.64 5.96 -25.16
CA ARG A 92 -30.66 4.49 -25.07
C ARG A 92 -29.66 3.97 -24.02
N PHE A 93 -29.57 4.67 -22.87
CA PHE A 93 -28.66 4.28 -21.80
C PHE A 93 -29.20 3.08 -21.02
N GLU A 94 -28.44 2.01 -21.04
CA GLU A 94 -28.67 0.80 -20.25
C GLU A 94 -27.64 0.73 -19.12
N PRO A 95 -28.04 0.87 -17.86
CA PRO A 95 -27.13 0.79 -16.73
C PRO A 95 -26.44 -0.57 -16.65
N ALA A 96 -25.11 -0.55 -16.65
CA ALA A 96 -24.28 -1.70 -16.34
C ALA A 96 -23.01 -1.21 -15.62
N ALA A 97 -22.39 -2.07 -14.82
CA ALA A 97 -21.19 -1.71 -14.07
C ALA A 97 -20.13 -1.05 -14.95
N GLY A 98 -19.67 0.14 -14.54
CA GLY A 98 -18.67 0.93 -15.26
C GLY A 98 -19.19 1.76 -16.44
N LYS A 99 -20.45 1.57 -16.90
CA LYS A 99 -21.05 2.42 -17.94
C LYS A 99 -21.48 3.75 -17.36
N THR A 100 -21.25 4.84 -18.10
CA THR A 100 -21.65 6.18 -17.70
C THR A 100 -22.40 6.90 -18.82
N LEU A 101 -23.33 7.79 -18.43
CA LEU A 101 -23.98 8.74 -19.33
C LEU A 101 -23.87 10.14 -18.73
N LYS A 102 -23.24 11.06 -19.47
CA LYS A 102 -23.13 12.47 -19.08
C LYS A 102 -24.13 13.32 -19.85
N LEU A 103 -24.94 14.07 -19.14
CA LEU A 103 -25.96 14.96 -19.66
C LEU A 103 -25.66 16.39 -19.19
N HIS A 104 -25.94 17.39 -20.03
CA HIS A 104 -25.71 18.80 -19.71
C HIS A 104 -27.00 19.62 -19.78
N GLY A 105 -27.17 20.56 -18.84
CA GLY A 105 -28.27 21.52 -18.84
C GLY A 105 -29.67 20.92 -18.66
N ILE A 106 -29.78 19.75 -18.01
CA ILE A 106 -31.06 19.08 -17.81
C ILE A 106 -31.75 19.59 -16.56
N ALA A 107 -32.98 20.10 -16.72
CA ALA A 107 -33.83 20.58 -15.62
C ALA A 107 -33.12 21.60 -14.71
N GLY A 108 -32.32 22.50 -15.29
CA GLY A 108 -31.53 23.50 -14.54
C GLY A 108 -30.30 22.97 -13.83
N ILE A 109 -29.99 21.68 -13.94
CA ILE A 109 -28.77 21.07 -13.40
C ILE A 109 -27.64 21.17 -14.45
N PRO A 110 -26.48 21.79 -14.11
CA PRO A 110 -25.43 22.05 -15.11
C PRO A 110 -24.86 20.78 -15.73
N THR A 111 -24.63 19.74 -14.90
CA THR A 111 -24.14 18.43 -15.34
C THR A 111 -24.81 17.34 -14.53
N VAL A 112 -25.35 16.33 -15.21
CA VAL A 112 -25.83 15.08 -14.62
C VAL A 112 -25.00 13.93 -15.17
N LEU A 113 -24.45 13.12 -14.28
CA LEU A 113 -23.70 11.92 -14.62
C LEU A 113 -24.42 10.69 -14.02
N LEU A 114 -24.95 9.84 -14.89
CA LEU A 114 -25.44 8.53 -14.48
C LEU A 114 -24.28 7.56 -14.47
N VAL A 115 -24.14 6.79 -13.38
CA VAL A 115 -23.12 5.74 -13.26
C VAL A 115 -23.82 4.41 -13.07
N GLY A 116 -23.69 3.53 -14.06
CA GLY A 116 -24.29 2.20 -14.05
C GLY A 116 -23.64 1.29 -13.04
N MET A 117 -24.48 0.53 -12.34
CA MET A 117 -24.08 -0.50 -11.36
C MET A 117 -24.65 -1.86 -11.79
N LYS A 118 -24.44 -2.90 -10.96
CA LYS A 118 -25.09 -4.20 -11.15
C LYS A 118 -26.61 -4.07 -11.22
N PRO A 119 -27.34 -5.03 -11.83
CA PRO A 119 -28.79 -5.00 -11.93
C PRO A 119 -29.49 -4.85 -10.58
N ALA A 120 -30.69 -4.26 -10.60
CA ALA A 120 -31.53 -4.13 -9.40
C ALA A 120 -31.83 -5.52 -8.80
N GLY A 121 -31.81 -5.58 -7.45
CA GLY A 121 -31.99 -6.85 -6.70
C GLY A 121 -30.68 -7.62 -6.41
N ALA A 122 -29.57 -7.30 -7.08
CA ALA A 122 -28.27 -7.80 -6.67
C ALA A 122 -27.84 -7.09 -5.37
N THR A 123 -27.26 -7.85 -4.44
CA THR A 123 -26.64 -7.26 -3.23
C THR A 123 -25.40 -6.48 -3.67
N LEU A 124 -25.41 -5.18 -3.39
CA LEU A 124 -24.27 -4.30 -3.63
C LEU A 124 -23.32 -4.33 -2.44
N SER A 125 -22.07 -4.61 -2.70
CA SER A 125 -21.01 -4.52 -1.69
C SER A 125 -20.61 -3.07 -1.43
N PRO A 126 -20.02 -2.75 -0.25
CA PRO A 126 -19.42 -1.45 0.03
C PRO A 126 -18.40 -1.01 -1.04
N ALA A 127 -17.65 -1.96 -1.57
CA ALA A 127 -16.64 -1.70 -2.59
C ALA A 127 -17.26 -1.30 -3.94
N GLU A 128 -18.36 -1.92 -4.36
CA GLU A 128 -19.07 -1.54 -5.59
C GLU A 128 -19.71 -0.15 -5.49
N LEU A 129 -20.18 0.25 -4.31
CA LEU A 129 -20.63 1.61 -4.04
C LEU A 129 -19.47 2.60 -4.14
N ALA A 130 -18.32 2.27 -3.55
CA ALA A 130 -17.12 3.08 -3.67
C ALA A 130 -16.65 3.21 -5.13
N ASP A 131 -16.70 2.14 -5.91
CA ASP A 131 -16.35 2.15 -7.33
C ASP A 131 -17.28 3.03 -8.15
N ALA A 132 -18.58 3.03 -7.88
CA ALA A 132 -19.53 3.91 -8.55
C ALA A 132 -19.23 5.39 -8.27
N ALA A 133 -18.97 5.76 -7.02
CA ALA A 133 -18.59 7.13 -6.67
C ALA A 133 -17.24 7.53 -7.27
N GLY A 134 -16.24 6.65 -7.19
CA GLY A 134 -14.92 6.88 -7.76
C GLY A 134 -14.96 7.08 -9.28
N THR A 135 -15.72 6.26 -10.00
CA THR A 135 -15.98 6.43 -11.44
C THR A 135 -16.58 7.80 -11.74
N GLY A 136 -17.61 8.18 -10.97
CA GLY A 136 -18.29 9.47 -11.13
C GLY A 136 -17.36 10.65 -10.89
N ILE A 137 -16.56 10.61 -9.84
CA ILE A 137 -15.62 11.68 -9.49
C ILE A 137 -14.51 11.80 -10.53
N GLN A 138 -13.98 10.71 -11.04
CA GLN A 138 -12.95 10.78 -12.10
C GLN A 138 -13.52 11.38 -13.39
N ALA A 139 -14.76 11.04 -13.76
CA ALA A 139 -15.44 11.60 -14.93
C ALA A 139 -15.78 13.10 -14.79
N LEU A 140 -15.91 13.59 -13.55
CA LEU A 140 -16.17 15.00 -13.21
C LEU A 140 -14.96 15.69 -12.55
N ARG A 141 -13.75 15.23 -12.80
CA ARG A 141 -12.52 15.71 -12.14
C ARG A 141 -12.31 17.22 -12.27
N ASP A 142 -12.64 17.78 -13.44
CA ASP A 142 -12.48 19.20 -13.77
C ASP A 142 -13.80 19.98 -13.70
N GLU A 143 -14.86 19.43 -13.11
CA GLU A 143 -16.15 20.10 -12.94
C GLU A 143 -15.99 21.36 -12.08
N PRO A 144 -16.33 22.58 -12.58
CA PRO A 144 -16.11 23.81 -11.83
C PRO A 144 -17.08 23.99 -10.66
N ASN A 145 -18.25 23.34 -10.70
CA ASN A 145 -19.29 23.46 -9.67
C ASN A 145 -19.05 22.49 -8.51
N ASP A 146 -19.82 22.64 -7.43
CA ASP A 146 -20.00 21.62 -6.42
C ASP A 146 -20.46 20.31 -7.08
N ILE A 147 -20.12 19.18 -6.47
CA ILE A 147 -20.59 17.88 -6.95
C ILE A 147 -21.47 17.25 -5.87
N THR A 148 -22.63 16.80 -6.25
CA THR A 148 -23.54 16.02 -5.40
C THR A 148 -23.56 14.56 -5.85
N ILE A 149 -23.44 13.60 -4.92
CA ILE A 149 -23.61 12.18 -5.18
C ILE A 149 -24.87 11.71 -4.44
N ALA A 150 -25.84 11.18 -5.17
CA ALA A 150 -27.08 10.67 -4.60
C ALA A 150 -26.86 9.31 -3.92
N ALA A 151 -27.14 9.23 -2.61
CA ALA A 151 -27.06 7.99 -1.82
C ALA A 151 -28.43 7.50 -1.31
N GLY A 152 -29.47 8.35 -1.35
CA GLY A 152 -30.77 8.06 -0.76
C GLY A 152 -31.54 6.87 -1.38
N GLY A 153 -31.12 6.38 -2.54
CA GLY A 153 -31.67 5.17 -3.16
C GLY A 153 -31.09 3.84 -2.66
N PHE A 154 -30.12 3.89 -1.74
CA PHE A 154 -29.40 2.74 -1.20
C PHE A 154 -29.68 2.52 0.29
N PRO A 155 -29.41 1.32 0.84
CA PRO A 155 -29.56 1.06 2.27
C PRO A 155 -28.73 2.00 3.15
N ALA A 156 -29.12 2.18 4.41
CA ALA A 156 -28.34 2.89 5.42
C ALA A 156 -26.90 2.32 5.49
N GLY A 157 -25.90 3.18 5.69
CA GLY A 157 -24.50 2.82 5.65
C GLY A 157 -23.85 2.94 4.27
N SER A 158 -24.62 3.07 3.19
CA SER A 158 -24.09 3.15 1.81
C SER A 158 -23.40 4.48 1.52
N ALA A 159 -23.81 5.57 2.15
CA ALA A 159 -23.26 6.89 1.87
C ALA A 159 -21.77 7.00 2.24
N ARG A 160 -21.34 6.36 3.32
CA ARG A 160 -19.91 6.35 3.70
C ARG A 160 -19.04 5.59 2.69
N SER A 161 -19.56 4.51 2.08
CA SER A 161 -18.85 3.80 1.01
C SER A 161 -18.72 4.65 -0.25
N LEU A 162 -19.77 5.40 -0.62
CA LEU A 162 -19.70 6.40 -1.70
C LEU A 162 -18.68 7.50 -1.35
N GLY A 163 -18.62 7.94 -0.09
CA GLY A 163 -17.62 8.88 0.42
C GLY A 163 -16.19 8.38 0.28
N LEU A 164 -15.95 7.10 0.60
CA LEU A 164 -14.64 6.45 0.41
C LEU A 164 -14.25 6.47 -1.07
N GLY A 165 -15.15 6.07 -1.96
CA GLY A 165 -14.91 6.06 -3.40
C GLY A 165 -14.64 7.45 -3.96
N ALA A 166 -15.44 8.44 -3.53
CA ALA A 166 -15.25 9.83 -3.91
C ALA A 166 -13.88 10.37 -3.46
N THR A 167 -13.41 9.99 -2.27
CA THR A 167 -12.09 10.38 -1.76
C THR A 167 -10.95 9.70 -2.54
N LEU A 168 -11.03 8.39 -2.74
CA LEU A 168 -9.96 7.62 -3.41
C LEU A 168 -9.84 7.95 -4.90
N GLY A 169 -10.97 8.22 -5.59
CA GLY A 169 -11.02 8.55 -7.01
C GLY A 169 -10.41 9.91 -7.36
N GLN A 170 -10.23 10.79 -6.39
CA GLN A 170 -9.63 12.12 -6.58
C GLN A 170 -8.11 12.12 -6.52
N TYR A 171 -7.47 11.03 -6.02
CA TYR A 171 -6.04 10.98 -5.77
C TYR A 171 -5.22 11.52 -6.94
N ARG A 172 -4.20 12.29 -6.61
CA ARG A 172 -3.19 12.80 -7.55
C ARG A 172 -1.84 12.90 -6.87
N TYR A 173 -0.79 12.77 -7.66
CA TYR A 173 0.57 13.04 -7.23
C TYR A 173 1.18 14.10 -8.13
N ASP A 174 1.32 15.31 -7.64
CA ASP A 174 1.83 16.47 -8.40
C ASP A 174 2.85 17.32 -7.63
N ARG A 175 3.24 16.86 -6.43
CA ARG A 175 4.16 17.59 -5.53
C ARG A 175 5.51 17.91 -6.17
N LEU A 176 5.95 17.16 -7.18
CA LEU A 176 7.22 17.38 -7.88
C LEU A 176 7.08 18.26 -9.12
N LYS A 177 5.86 18.69 -9.47
CA LYS A 177 5.64 19.57 -10.63
C LYS A 177 5.75 21.03 -10.24
N LEU A 178 6.51 21.81 -11.01
CA LEU A 178 6.58 23.26 -10.83
C LEU A 178 5.25 23.92 -11.22
N ALA A 179 4.73 23.61 -12.41
CA ALA A 179 3.42 24.06 -12.86
C ALA A 179 2.36 23.00 -12.52
N ARG A 180 1.48 23.30 -11.57
CA ARG A 180 0.39 22.42 -11.14
C ARG A 180 -0.94 22.94 -11.67
N LYS A 181 -1.74 22.04 -12.24
CA LYS A 181 -3.15 22.33 -12.48
C LYS A 181 -3.91 22.09 -11.17
N VAL A 182 -4.15 23.16 -10.42
CA VAL A 182 -4.93 23.07 -9.18
C VAL A 182 -6.35 22.60 -9.52
N PRO A 183 -6.86 21.52 -8.89
CA PRO A 183 -8.23 21.09 -9.12
C PRO A 183 -9.22 22.11 -8.52
N PRO A 184 -10.48 22.10 -8.99
CA PRO A 184 -11.54 22.82 -8.29
C PRO A 184 -11.61 22.40 -6.84
N GLN A 185 -11.85 23.35 -5.91
CA GLN A 185 -11.88 23.11 -4.46
C GLN A 185 -13.32 23.01 -3.91
N ASN A 186 -14.30 23.14 -4.76
CA ASN A 186 -15.71 22.99 -4.43
C ASN A 186 -15.98 21.60 -3.84
N PRO A 187 -16.82 21.46 -2.81
CA PRO A 187 -17.03 20.19 -2.12
C PRO A 187 -17.70 19.12 -2.99
N VAL A 188 -17.48 17.87 -2.61
CA VAL A 188 -18.28 16.72 -3.01
C VAL A 188 -19.23 16.41 -1.86
N THR A 189 -20.54 16.53 -2.10
CA THR A 189 -21.58 16.28 -1.10
C THR A 189 -22.27 14.95 -1.36
N ILE A 190 -22.19 14.03 -0.41
CA ILE A 190 -22.92 12.77 -0.43
C ILE A 190 -24.29 13.03 0.20
N VAL A 191 -25.37 12.84 -0.56
CA VAL A 191 -26.74 13.14 -0.09
C VAL A 191 -27.41 11.87 0.42
N SER A 192 -27.70 11.84 1.72
CA SER A 192 -28.35 10.73 2.41
C SER A 192 -29.33 11.29 3.48
N PRO A 193 -30.48 10.65 3.70
CA PRO A 193 -31.37 11.02 4.79
C PRO A 193 -30.68 10.90 6.16
N ASP A 194 -29.73 10.00 6.33
CA ASP A 194 -28.99 9.75 7.57
C ASP A 194 -27.62 10.47 7.60
N ALA A 195 -27.49 11.59 6.89
CA ALA A 195 -26.22 12.27 6.63
C ALA A 195 -25.33 12.49 7.87
N ALA A 196 -25.93 12.89 9.02
CA ALA A 196 -25.16 13.13 10.25
C ALA A 196 -24.54 11.85 10.82
N VAL A 197 -25.28 10.75 10.81
CA VAL A 197 -24.79 9.42 11.27
C VAL A 197 -23.72 8.90 10.34
N GLU A 198 -23.95 8.99 9.03
CA GLU A 198 -23.00 8.56 7.99
C GLU A 198 -21.71 9.38 8.02
N ALA A 199 -21.80 10.70 8.23
CA ALA A 199 -20.63 11.57 8.38
C ALA A 199 -19.76 11.17 9.58
N ALA A 200 -20.41 10.93 10.73
CA ALA A 200 -19.69 10.52 11.94
C ALA A 200 -19.01 9.15 11.75
N ALA A 201 -19.70 8.18 11.16
CA ALA A 201 -19.16 6.86 10.88
C ALA A 201 -17.99 6.93 9.87
N PHE A 202 -18.16 7.70 8.79
CA PHE A 202 -17.11 7.92 7.78
C PHE A 202 -15.85 8.54 8.41
N ALA A 203 -16.01 9.58 9.23
CA ALA A 203 -14.88 10.23 9.89
C ALA A 203 -14.13 9.31 10.88
N ALA A 204 -14.86 8.38 11.50
CA ALA A 204 -14.29 7.42 12.45
C ALA A 204 -13.57 6.24 11.78
N ASP A 205 -13.88 5.92 10.53
CA ASP A 205 -13.40 4.72 9.85
C ASP A 205 -12.88 4.99 8.43
N GLU A 206 -13.74 5.11 7.42
CA GLU A 206 -13.35 5.13 6.00
C GLU A 206 -12.42 6.29 5.64
N ALA A 207 -12.53 7.44 6.32
CA ALA A 207 -11.61 8.56 6.12
C ALA A 207 -10.17 8.17 6.45
N HIS A 208 -9.96 7.40 7.51
CA HIS A 208 -8.63 6.91 7.90
C HIS A 208 -8.07 5.87 6.92
N VAL A 209 -8.95 5.00 6.41
CA VAL A 209 -8.57 4.03 5.35
C VAL A 209 -8.19 4.75 4.05
N ALA A 210 -8.94 5.80 3.68
CA ALA A 210 -8.63 6.63 2.51
C ALA A 210 -7.29 7.35 2.65
N ASP A 211 -7.03 7.98 3.81
CA ASP A 211 -5.78 8.68 4.10
C ASP A 211 -4.58 7.73 4.06
N ALA A 212 -4.71 6.55 4.66
CA ALA A 212 -3.68 5.52 4.66
C ALA A 212 -3.41 4.96 3.26
N THR A 213 -4.45 4.79 2.44
CA THR A 213 -4.30 4.37 1.04
C THR A 213 -3.58 5.45 0.22
N ARG A 214 -3.90 6.73 0.43
CA ARG A 214 -3.19 7.85 -0.22
C ARG A 214 -1.74 7.93 0.22
N PHE A 215 -1.47 7.74 1.51
CA PHE A 215 -0.09 7.67 2.03
C PHE A 215 0.72 6.56 1.34
N SER A 216 0.16 5.36 1.22
CA SER A 216 0.79 4.25 0.49
C SER A 216 1.05 4.62 -0.98
N ARG A 217 0.07 5.21 -1.68
CA ARG A 217 0.22 5.67 -3.08
C ARG A 217 1.31 6.73 -3.22
N ASP A 218 1.42 7.65 -2.28
CA ASP A 218 2.48 8.67 -2.27
C ASP A 218 3.86 8.04 -2.17
N LEU A 219 4.06 7.08 -1.25
CA LEU A 219 5.30 6.34 -1.12
C LEU A 219 5.68 5.63 -2.42
N VAL A 220 4.76 4.88 -3.01
CA VAL A 220 5.00 4.10 -4.25
C VAL A 220 5.24 4.98 -5.48
N THR A 221 4.71 6.20 -5.49
CA THR A 221 4.90 7.13 -6.62
C THR A 221 6.25 7.83 -6.57
N MET A 222 6.80 8.07 -5.38
CA MET A 222 8.03 8.82 -5.21
C MET A 222 9.21 8.18 -5.96
N PRO A 223 10.05 8.98 -6.62
CA PRO A 223 11.28 8.47 -7.22
C PRO A 223 12.31 8.10 -6.14
N ALA A 224 13.13 7.08 -6.44
CA ALA A 224 14.09 6.52 -5.48
C ALA A 224 15.16 7.52 -4.99
N ASN A 225 15.45 8.56 -5.76
CA ASN A 225 16.33 9.64 -5.31
C ASN A 225 15.73 10.54 -4.20
N THR A 226 14.40 10.44 -3.97
CA THR A 226 13.71 11.12 -2.87
C THR A 226 13.15 10.13 -1.84
N LEU A 227 12.89 8.89 -2.21
CA LEU A 227 12.43 7.83 -1.31
C LEU A 227 13.40 6.65 -1.32
N TYR A 228 14.25 6.58 -0.35
CA TYR A 228 15.22 5.53 -0.05
C TYR A 228 14.97 5.01 1.37
N PRO A 229 15.64 3.95 1.86
CA PRO A 229 15.27 3.30 3.13
C PRO A 229 15.13 4.26 4.32
N GLU A 230 16.08 5.17 4.53
CA GLU A 230 16.02 6.14 5.64
C GLU A 230 14.84 7.11 5.49
N ARG A 231 14.60 7.62 4.28
CA ARG A 231 13.50 8.57 4.04
C ARG A 231 12.13 7.89 4.19
N PHE A 232 12.02 6.62 3.82
CA PHE A 232 10.81 5.84 4.11
C PHE A 232 10.51 5.81 5.61
N VAL A 233 11.52 5.54 6.45
CA VAL A 233 11.39 5.55 7.91
C VAL A 233 10.95 6.92 8.43
N GLU A 234 11.54 8.01 7.93
CA GLU A 234 11.18 9.37 8.32
C GLU A 234 9.71 9.68 7.98
N MET A 235 9.26 9.36 6.77
CA MET A 235 7.88 9.58 6.35
C MET A 235 6.88 8.75 7.15
N VAL A 236 7.24 7.53 7.55
CA VAL A 236 6.43 6.74 8.48
C VAL A 236 6.35 7.43 9.83
N ARG A 237 7.46 7.91 10.39
CA ARG A 237 7.45 8.66 11.66
C ARG A 237 6.59 9.91 11.58
N GLU A 238 6.65 10.64 10.47
CA GLU A 238 5.80 11.81 10.20
C GLU A 238 4.30 11.42 10.18
N ALA A 239 3.93 10.35 9.45
CA ALA A 239 2.55 9.89 9.31
C ALA A 239 1.93 9.38 10.63
N PHE A 240 2.76 8.78 11.49
CA PHE A 240 2.33 8.27 12.79
C PHE A 240 2.51 9.26 13.95
N SER A 241 2.96 10.49 13.67
CA SER A 241 3.11 11.52 14.70
C SER A 241 1.77 11.81 15.39
N GLY A 242 1.76 11.71 16.72
CA GLY A 242 0.54 11.91 17.54
C GLY A 242 -0.48 10.76 17.49
N VAL A 243 -0.23 9.68 16.77
CA VAL A 243 -1.11 8.50 16.77
C VAL A 243 -0.86 7.68 18.06
N PRO A 244 -1.88 7.49 18.92
CA PRO A 244 -1.69 6.81 20.20
C PRO A 244 -1.44 5.31 20.04
N ASN A 245 -0.83 4.70 21.06
CA ASN A 245 -0.58 3.26 21.15
C ASN A 245 0.31 2.69 20.03
N VAL A 246 1.12 3.54 19.39
CA VAL A 246 2.06 3.14 18.36
C VAL A 246 3.49 3.24 18.87
N ARG A 247 4.26 2.19 18.58
CA ARG A 247 5.72 2.16 18.79
C ARG A 247 6.41 1.88 17.48
N ILE A 248 7.42 2.67 17.14
CA ILE A 248 8.25 2.50 15.95
C ILE A 248 9.65 2.08 16.36
N THR A 249 10.08 0.92 15.86
CA THR A 249 11.44 0.38 16.06
C THR A 249 12.14 0.31 14.70
N VAL A 250 13.39 0.74 14.65
CA VAL A 250 14.21 0.70 13.42
C VAL A 250 15.54 0.04 13.76
N LEU A 251 15.91 -0.98 13.00
CA LEU A 251 17.25 -1.55 13.05
C LEU A 251 18.07 -0.97 11.90
N ASP A 252 19.25 -0.49 12.21
CA ASP A 252 20.29 -0.16 11.24
C ASP A 252 21.10 -1.40 10.83
N GLU A 253 22.03 -1.25 9.88
CA GLU A 253 22.84 -2.37 9.41
C GLU A 253 23.74 -2.95 10.50
N ALA A 254 24.22 -2.15 11.43
CA ALA A 254 25.06 -2.64 12.54
C ALA A 254 24.24 -3.55 13.48
N GLN A 255 23.02 -3.15 13.79
CA GLN A 255 22.08 -3.95 14.58
C GLN A 255 21.64 -5.21 13.83
N MET A 256 21.39 -5.11 12.51
CA MET A 256 21.07 -6.28 11.68
C MET A 256 22.25 -7.27 11.60
N ARG A 257 23.51 -6.79 11.54
CA ARG A 257 24.72 -7.65 11.65
C ARG A 257 24.78 -8.37 12.99
N GLN A 258 24.52 -7.67 14.09
CA GLN A 258 24.48 -8.29 15.43
C GLN A 258 23.41 -9.37 15.55
N LEU A 259 22.32 -9.25 14.80
CA LEU A 259 21.23 -10.24 14.73
C LEU A 259 21.47 -11.32 13.67
N ASN A 260 22.63 -11.31 12.98
CA ASN A 260 22.99 -12.23 11.89
C ASN A 260 22.01 -12.22 10.70
N MET A 261 21.43 -11.06 10.36
CA MET A 261 20.51 -10.90 9.23
C MET A 261 21.27 -10.83 7.90
N GLY A 262 22.05 -11.86 7.57
CA GLY A 262 22.90 -11.85 6.38
C GLY A 262 22.13 -11.90 5.07
N SER A 263 20.94 -12.48 5.05
CA SER A 263 20.06 -12.50 3.88
C SER A 263 19.57 -11.08 3.53
N MET A 264 19.12 -10.30 4.52
CA MET A 264 18.73 -8.92 4.34
C MET A 264 19.91 -8.03 3.94
N LEU A 265 21.05 -8.17 4.62
CA LEU A 265 22.25 -7.36 4.38
C LEU A 265 22.87 -7.61 3.02
N SER A 266 22.76 -8.83 2.48
CA SER A 266 23.27 -9.17 1.15
C SER A 266 22.63 -8.36 0.03
N VAL A 267 21.39 -7.93 0.22
CA VAL A 267 20.68 -7.11 -0.76
C VAL A 267 21.12 -5.64 -0.68
N SER A 268 21.25 -5.09 0.53
CA SER A 268 21.57 -3.67 0.71
C SER A 268 23.04 -3.31 0.49
N GLN A 269 23.96 -4.27 0.57
CA GLN A 269 25.41 -4.01 0.57
C GLN A 269 25.93 -3.38 -0.73
N GLY A 270 25.21 -3.52 -1.85
CA GLY A 270 25.55 -2.88 -3.13
C GLY A 270 25.08 -1.42 -3.24
N SER A 271 24.32 -0.92 -2.28
CA SER A 271 23.83 0.45 -2.29
C SER A 271 24.66 1.37 -1.37
N ARG A 272 24.74 2.64 -1.75
CA ARG A 272 25.21 3.69 -0.84
C ARG A 272 24.13 4.13 0.17
N ARG A 273 22.88 3.66 0.01
CA ARG A 273 21.76 3.87 0.94
C ARG A 273 21.66 2.65 1.85
N PRO A 274 22.03 2.78 3.12
CA PRO A 274 22.04 1.63 4.03
C PRO A 274 20.62 1.10 4.27
N GLY A 275 20.52 -0.23 4.31
CA GLY A 275 19.26 -0.91 4.60
C GLY A 275 18.70 -0.59 5.98
N ARG A 276 17.40 -0.76 6.14
CA ARG A 276 16.69 -0.60 7.41
C ARG A 276 15.67 -1.71 7.60
N MET A 277 15.54 -2.21 8.82
CA MET A 277 14.41 -3.04 9.23
C MET A 277 13.51 -2.19 10.12
N LEU A 278 12.31 -1.89 9.64
CA LEU A 278 11.35 -1.03 10.33
C LEU A 278 10.22 -1.87 10.90
N ALA A 279 9.88 -1.71 12.18
CA ALA A 279 8.65 -2.22 12.77
C ALA A 279 7.75 -1.08 13.25
N ILE A 280 6.46 -1.19 12.95
CA ILE A 280 5.40 -0.30 13.42
C ILE A 280 4.42 -1.15 14.21
N GLU A 281 4.46 -1.05 15.52
CA GLU A 281 3.63 -1.83 16.44
C GLU A 281 2.47 -0.97 16.94
N TYR A 282 1.24 -1.41 16.72
CA TYR A 282 0.04 -0.81 17.30
C TYR A 282 -0.57 -1.77 18.32
N ARG A 283 -0.89 -1.26 19.51
CA ARG A 283 -1.47 -2.01 20.63
C ARG A 283 -2.81 -1.44 21.05
N GLY A 284 -3.88 -1.93 20.41
CA GLY A 284 -5.27 -1.59 20.73
C GLY A 284 -6.00 -2.61 21.61
N ALA A 285 -5.40 -3.79 21.85
CA ALA A 285 -5.98 -4.92 22.59
C ALA A 285 -5.05 -5.45 23.72
N GLY A 286 -4.36 -4.58 24.40
CA GLY A 286 -3.53 -4.93 25.57
C GLY A 286 -2.47 -5.98 25.24
N ASN A 287 -2.49 -7.12 25.96
CA ASN A 287 -1.48 -8.18 25.87
C ASN A 287 -1.79 -9.27 24.84
N ALA A 288 -2.83 -9.13 24.01
CA ALA A 288 -3.10 -10.09 22.95
C ALA A 288 -1.92 -10.22 21.98
N ALA A 289 -1.68 -11.43 21.45
CA ALA A 289 -0.65 -11.62 20.44
C ALA A 289 -1.01 -10.83 19.16
N PRO A 290 -0.06 -10.06 18.58
CA PRO A 290 -0.35 -9.30 17.37
C PRO A 290 -0.47 -10.21 16.14
N VAL A 291 -1.09 -9.68 15.08
CA VAL A 291 -0.88 -10.16 13.72
C VAL A 291 0.32 -9.43 13.14
N ALA A 292 1.25 -10.14 12.51
CA ALA A 292 2.39 -9.53 11.82
C ALA A 292 2.12 -9.42 10.31
N LEU A 293 2.23 -8.21 9.79
CA LEU A 293 2.17 -7.88 8.38
C LEU A 293 3.59 -7.54 7.92
N VAL A 294 4.16 -8.32 7.01
CA VAL A 294 5.57 -8.17 6.61
C VAL A 294 5.65 -7.79 5.14
N GLY A 295 6.17 -6.62 4.84
CA GLY A 295 6.21 -6.03 3.50
C GLY A 295 7.61 -5.99 2.89
N LYS A 296 7.73 -6.38 1.60
CA LYS A 296 8.91 -6.12 0.79
C LYS A 296 9.08 -4.61 0.62
N GLY A 297 10.28 -4.12 0.90
CA GLY A 297 10.58 -2.69 0.90
C GLY A 297 11.79 -2.33 0.03
N ILE A 298 11.87 -2.86 -1.18
CA ILE A 298 12.97 -2.53 -2.10
C ILE A 298 12.68 -1.16 -2.73
N THR A 299 13.33 -0.12 -2.23
CA THR A 299 13.05 1.26 -2.64
C THR A 299 13.50 1.58 -4.06
N PHE A 300 14.44 0.81 -4.59
CA PHE A 300 14.73 0.69 -6.02
C PHE A 300 15.40 -0.65 -6.31
N ASP A 301 15.01 -1.30 -7.40
CA ASP A 301 15.53 -2.60 -7.80
C ASP A 301 16.11 -2.56 -9.21
N THR A 302 17.44 -2.62 -9.30
CA THR A 302 18.14 -2.81 -10.59
C THR A 302 18.31 -4.28 -10.97
N GLY A 303 17.97 -5.21 -10.06
CA GLY A 303 18.38 -6.61 -10.13
C GLY A 303 19.74 -6.88 -9.50
N GLY A 304 20.48 -5.86 -9.07
CA GLY A 304 21.86 -6.01 -8.61
C GLY A 304 22.78 -6.41 -9.74
N VAL A 305 23.72 -7.35 -9.49
CA VAL A 305 24.63 -7.89 -10.52
C VAL A 305 23.86 -8.67 -11.60
N SER A 306 22.75 -9.33 -11.26
CA SER A 306 21.80 -9.91 -12.22
C SER A 306 20.90 -8.81 -12.80
N ILE A 307 21.50 -7.88 -13.56
CA ILE A 307 20.91 -6.61 -13.96
C ILE A 307 19.64 -6.79 -14.82
N LYS A 308 18.59 -6.06 -14.49
CA LYS A 308 17.35 -6.00 -15.28
C LYS A 308 17.56 -5.29 -16.62
N PRO A 309 16.77 -5.62 -17.66
CA PRO A 309 16.74 -4.81 -18.88
C PRO A 309 16.23 -3.39 -18.56
N ASN A 310 16.67 -2.38 -19.35
CA ASN A 310 16.25 -0.99 -19.15
C ASN A 310 14.74 -0.78 -19.32
N ALA A 311 14.09 -1.59 -20.14
CA ALA A 311 12.64 -1.53 -20.34
C ALA A 311 11.89 -1.86 -19.02
N GLY A 312 11.12 -0.91 -18.52
CA GLY A 312 10.37 -1.05 -17.28
C GLY A 312 11.17 -0.82 -15.99
N MET A 313 12.50 -0.70 -16.03
CA MET A 313 13.32 -0.50 -14.82
C MET A 313 12.91 0.74 -14.02
N TRP A 314 12.46 1.81 -14.67
CA TRP A 314 11.99 3.03 -14.00
C TRP A 314 10.79 2.82 -13.07
N GLU A 315 10.03 1.74 -13.27
CA GLU A 315 8.90 1.36 -12.43
C GLU A 315 9.35 0.68 -11.13
N MET A 316 10.59 0.19 -11.07
CA MET A 316 11.16 -0.49 -9.91
C MET A 316 11.30 0.41 -8.66
N LYS A 317 11.04 1.70 -8.77
CA LYS A 317 10.77 2.56 -7.62
C LYS A 317 9.53 2.13 -6.82
N GLY A 318 8.60 1.36 -7.45
CA GLY A 318 7.41 0.79 -6.83
C GLY A 318 7.66 -0.54 -6.12
N ASP A 319 8.87 -1.08 -6.17
CA ASP A 319 9.19 -2.40 -5.63
C ASP A 319 9.20 -2.48 -4.09
N MET A 320 8.83 -1.38 -3.47
CA MET A 320 8.55 -1.23 -2.05
C MET A 320 7.05 -1.14 -1.71
N SER A 321 6.17 -1.45 -2.68
CA SER A 321 4.70 -1.41 -2.50
C SER A 321 4.22 -2.28 -1.36
N GLY A 322 4.88 -3.42 -1.10
CA GLY A 322 4.58 -4.28 0.05
C GLY A 322 4.79 -3.57 1.40
N ALA A 323 5.93 -2.88 1.57
CA ALA A 323 6.22 -2.08 2.77
C ALA A 323 5.24 -0.92 2.92
N ALA A 324 4.88 -0.25 1.81
CA ALA A 324 3.90 0.83 1.82
C ALA A 324 2.49 0.34 2.19
N ALA A 325 2.11 -0.87 1.74
CA ALA A 325 0.83 -1.49 2.07
C ALA A 325 0.72 -1.82 3.56
N VAL A 326 1.74 -2.47 4.16
CA VAL A 326 1.70 -2.83 5.58
C VAL A 326 1.75 -1.60 6.48
N ALA A 327 2.55 -0.57 6.12
CA ALA A 327 2.59 0.69 6.85
C ALA A 327 1.24 1.42 6.78
N GLY A 328 0.63 1.47 5.59
CA GLY A 328 -0.70 2.04 5.40
C GLY A 328 -1.79 1.30 6.18
N ALA A 329 -1.80 -0.03 6.15
CA ALA A 329 -2.78 -0.83 6.88
C ALA A 329 -2.72 -0.58 8.40
N VAL A 330 -1.50 -0.55 8.98
CA VAL A 330 -1.35 -0.24 10.41
C VAL A 330 -1.71 1.20 10.72
N LEU A 331 -1.46 2.14 9.79
CA LEU A 331 -1.88 3.55 9.96
C LEU A 331 -3.41 3.67 10.03
N ALA A 332 -4.14 3.02 9.11
CA ALA A 332 -5.61 2.98 9.14
C ALA A 332 -6.11 2.35 10.45
N THR A 333 -5.61 1.16 10.79
CA THR A 333 -5.96 0.43 12.01
C THR A 333 -5.76 1.26 13.28
N ALA A 334 -4.62 1.96 13.40
CA ALA A 334 -4.29 2.77 14.56
C ALA A 334 -5.14 4.05 14.65
N LYS A 335 -5.35 4.75 13.51
CA LYS A 335 -6.16 5.98 13.47
C LYS A 335 -7.63 5.73 13.79
N ARG A 336 -8.20 4.59 13.31
CA ARG A 336 -9.58 4.20 13.68
C ARG A 336 -9.69 3.59 15.08
N ARG A 337 -8.58 3.48 15.83
CA ARG A 337 -8.52 2.98 17.21
C ARG A 337 -9.06 1.55 17.36
N ALA A 338 -8.69 0.69 16.44
CA ALA A 338 -9.13 -0.70 16.41
C ALA A 338 -8.78 -1.47 17.69
N LYS A 339 -9.68 -2.32 18.16
CA LYS A 339 -9.47 -3.17 19.35
C LYS A 339 -8.67 -4.44 19.00
N THR A 340 -7.49 -4.25 18.43
CA THR A 340 -6.59 -5.35 18.04
C THR A 340 -5.14 -4.93 18.19
N ASN A 341 -4.23 -5.92 18.20
CA ASN A 341 -2.79 -5.69 18.13
C ASN A 341 -2.29 -6.10 16.74
N VAL A 342 -1.52 -5.24 16.11
CA VAL A 342 -0.92 -5.49 14.80
C VAL A 342 0.50 -4.93 14.75
N VAL A 343 1.40 -5.60 14.05
CA VAL A 343 2.73 -5.09 13.77
C VAL A 343 3.02 -5.15 12.27
N ALA A 344 3.38 -4.02 11.68
CA ALA A 344 3.98 -4.01 10.35
C ALA A 344 5.49 -4.13 10.47
N VAL A 345 6.10 -4.99 9.65
CA VAL A 345 7.55 -5.08 9.47
C VAL A 345 7.88 -4.78 8.01
N ALA A 346 8.69 -3.76 7.77
CA ALA A 346 9.15 -3.38 6.44
C ALA A 346 10.66 -3.62 6.31
N ALA A 347 11.04 -4.49 5.38
CA ALA A 347 12.44 -4.79 5.06
C ALA A 347 12.90 -3.86 3.93
N LEU A 348 13.56 -2.76 4.30
CA LEU A 348 13.89 -1.65 3.40
C LEU A 348 15.33 -1.75 2.88
N ALA A 349 15.51 -1.87 1.57
CA ALA A 349 16.82 -1.88 0.91
C ALA A 349 16.74 -1.26 -0.49
N GLU A 350 17.89 -0.91 -1.07
CA GLU A 350 18.05 -0.75 -2.51
C GLU A 350 18.90 -1.91 -3.05
N ASN A 351 18.47 -2.50 -4.15
CA ASN A 351 19.22 -3.54 -4.85
C ASN A 351 19.99 -2.93 -6.02
N MET A 352 21.28 -2.67 -5.82
CA MET A 352 22.12 -1.93 -6.76
C MET A 352 23.35 -2.74 -7.16
N PRO A 353 23.84 -2.60 -8.42
CA PRO A 353 25.14 -3.14 -8.84
C PRO A 353 26.26 -2.25 -8.33
N ASP A 354 27.24 -2.84 -7.67
CA ASP A 354 28.42 -2.16 -7.13
C ASP A 354 29.55 -3.18 -6.96
N GLY A 355 30.77 -2.70 -6.75
CA GLY A 355 31.91 -3.58 -6.45
C GLY A 355 31.75 -4.38 -5.14
N ASN A 356 30.88 -3.93 -4.24
CA ASN A 356 30.55 -4.60 -2.98
C ASN A 356 29.22 -5.39 -3.02
N ALA A 357 28.51 -5.41 -4.17
CA ALA A 357 27.24 -6.10 -4.29
C ALA A 357 27.41 -7.62 -4.18
N SER A 358 26.35 -8.30 -3.74
CA SER A 358 26.26 -9.76 -3.79
C SER A 358 26.32 -10.26 -5.22
N ARG A 359 26.88 -11.45 -5.40
CA ARG A 359 27.09 -12.07 -6.71
C ARG A 359 26.36 -13.41 -6.78
N PRO A 360 25.90 -13.83 -7.95
CA PRO A 360 25.50 -15.22 -8.16
C PRO A 360 26.63 -16.18 -7.72
N GLY A 361 26.27 -17.20 -6.92
CA GLY A 361 27.21 -18.14 -6.31
C GLY A 361 27.65 -17.79 -4.88
N ASP A 362 27.39 -16.58 -4.39
CA ASP A 362 27.64 -16.24 -2.98
C ASP A 362 26.67 -17.02 -2.08
N VAL A 363 27.17 -17.42 -0.89
CA VAL A 363 26.34 -18.06 0.15
C VAL A 363 26.20 -17.11 1.33
N VAL A 364 24.96 -16.86 1.72
CA VAL A 364 24.62 -16.01 2.85
C VAL A 364 23.89 -16.79 3.94
N ARG A 365 23.87 -16.25 5.16
CA ARG A 365 23.24 -16.88 6.31
C ARG A 365 22.11 -16.02 6.83
N THR A 366 20.95 -16.64 7.08
CA THR A 366 19.80 -15.97 7.71
C THR A 366 20.03 -15.79 9.21
N MET A 367 19.19 -14.96 9.84
CA MET A 367 19.18 -14.73 11.28
C MET A 367 19.07 -16.03 12.09
N ASN A 368 18.36 -17.05 11.61
CA ASN A 368 18.22 -18.35 12.26
C ASN A 368 19.35 -19.34 11.92
N GLY A 369 20.34 -18.93 11.13
CA GLY A 369 21.51 -19.75 10.81
C GLY A 369 21.40 -20.57 9.53
N GLN A 370 20.24 -20.64 8.88
CA GLN A 370 20.05 -21.32 7.61
C GLN A 370 20.86 -20.62 6.50
N THR A 371 21.40 -21.39 5.56
CA THR A 371 22.24 -20.87 4.47
C THR A 371 21.49 -20.80 3.16
N ILE A 372 21.77 -19.77 2.38
CA ILE A 372 21.14 -19.50 1.08
C ILE A 372 22.23 -19.30 0.04
N GLU A 373 22.20 -20.09 -1.03
CA GLU A 373 22.97 -19.83 -2.23
C GLU A 373 22.24 -18.79 -3.10
N ILE A 374 22.89 -17.69 -3.42
CA ILE A 374 22.36 -16.65 -4.29
C ILE A 374 22.56 -17.08 -5.74
N TRP A 375 21.52 -17.53 -6.42
CA TRP A 375 21.53 -17.86 -7.84
C TRP A 375 21.23 -16.66 -8.73
N SER A 376 20.41 -15.75 -8.20
CA SER A 376 20.06 -14.49 -8.87
C SER A 376 19.95 -13.39 -7.83
N THR A 377 20.67 -12.31 -8.04
CA THR A 377 20.54 -11.11 -7.21
C THR A 377 19.25 -10.34 -7.50
N ASP A 378 18.54 -10.67 -8.60
CA ASP A 378 17.19 -10.17 -8.95
C ASP A 378 16.06 -10.97 -8.28
N ALA A 379 16.41 -11.89 -7.39
CA ALA A 379 15.49 -12.58 -6.50
C ALA A 379 15.69 -12.12 -5.03
N GLU A 380 15.87 -10.84 -4.82
CA GLU A 380 16.23 -10.12 -3.59
C GLU A 380 15.05 -9.97 -2.63
N GLY A 381 13.82 -9.78 -3.14
CA GLY A 381 12.63 -9.57 -2.31
C GLY A 381 12.39 -10.71 -1.33
N ARG A 382 12.61 -11.96 -1.76
CA ARG A 382 12.49 -13.12 -0.88
C ARG A 382 13.62 -13.22 0.14
N LEU A 383 14.82 -12.69 -0.18
CA LEU A 383 15.96 -12.63 0.75
C LEU A 383 15.66 -11.68 1.91
N VAL A 384 15.17 -10.48 1.63
CA VAL A 384 14.83 -9.52 2.69
C VAL A 384 13.65 -9.99 3.54
N LEU A 385 12.67 -10.68 2.94
CA LEU A 385 11.51 -11.24 3.65
C LEU A 385 11.87 -12.40 4.56
N ALA A 386 12.91 -13.19 4.24
CA ALA A 386 13.36 -14.30 5.09
C ALA A 386 13.76 -13.81 6.49
N ASP A 387 14.69 -12.87 6.58
CA ASP A 387 15.13 -12.32 7.87
C ASP A 387 14.03 -11.50 8.54
N ALA A 388 13.19 -10.78 7.76
CA ALA A 388 12.07 -10.02 8.29
C ALA A 388 11.04 -10.90 8.99
N ASN A 389 10.70 -12.07 8.43
CA ASN A 389 9.79 -13.04 9.05
C ASN A 389 10.38 -13.61 10.34
N GLN A 390 11.66 -14.03 10.29
CA GLN A 390 12.35 -14.60 11.44
C GLN A 390 12.41 -13.58 12.59
N TRP A 391 12.73 -12.33 12.28
CA TRP A 391 12.74 -11.26 13.26
C TRP A 391 11.35 -10.95 13.82
N ALA A 392 10.34 -10.83 12.94
CA ALA A 392 8.95 -10.57 13.35
C ALA A 392 8.45 -11.64 14.32
N ILE A 393 8.68 -12.94 14.02
CA ILE A 393 8.26 -14.06 14.87
C ILE A 393 9.00 -14.04 16.21
N ARG A 394 10.32 -13.87 16.19
CA ARG A 394 11.14 -13.86 17.40
C ARG A 394 10.82 -12.69 18.31
N GLN A 395 10.65 -11.49 17.74
CA GLN A 395 10.50 -10.24 18.49
C GLN A 395 9.07 -10.04 19.00
N PHE A 396 8.06 -10.36 18.21
CA PHE A 396 6.67 -9.99 18.50
C PHE A 396 5.78 -11.19 18.83
N LYS A 397 6.23 -12.42 18.58
CA LYS A 397 5.47 -13.67 18.82
C LYS A 397 4.03 -13.57 18.27
N PRO A 398 3.86 -13.30 16.97
CA PRO A 398 2.56 -13.05 16.39
C PRO A 398 1.70 -14.32 16.32
N SER A 399 0.38 -14.13 16.31
CA SER A 399 -0.59 -15.21 16.07
C SER A 399 -0.61 -15.70 14.61
N ALA A 400 -0.21 -14.83 13.68
CA ALA A 400 -0.05 -15.14 12.26
C ALA A 400 0.93 -14.14 11.61
N VAL A 401 1.56 -14.58 10.52
CA VAL A 401 2.43 -13.75 9.66
C VAL A 401 1.85 -13.71 8.26
N VAL A 402 1.64 -12.52 7.72
CA VAL A 402 1.20 -12.28 6.33
C VAL A 402 2.26 -11.46 5.61
N ASN A 403 2.89 -12.06 4.60
CA ASN A 403 3.78 -11.33 3.71
C ASN A 403 3.01 -10.69 2.57
N ILE A 404 3.45 -9.52 2.12
CA ILE A 404 2.97 -8.89 0.89
C ILE A 404 4.16 -8.30 0.12
N ALA A 405 4.26 -8.61 -1.18
CA ALA A 405 5.39 -8.21 -2.01
C ALA A 405 5.04 -8.13 -3.49
N THR A 406 5.68 -7.25 -4.22
CA THR A 406 5.86 -7.29 -5.67
C THR A 406 6.99 -8.29 -5.95
N LEU A 407 6.66 -9.61 -5.90
CA LEU A 407 7.70 -10.61 -5.80
C LEU A 407 8.15 -11.17 -7.15
N THR A 408 7.19 -11.48 -8.04
CA THR A 408 7.54 -12.24 -9.25
C THR A 408 6.83 -11.75 -10.52
N GLY A 409 7.57 -11.69 -11.62
CA GLY A 409 6.96 -11.48 -12.93
C GLY A 409 6.06 -12.64 -13.38
N SER A 410 6.27 -13.85 -12.85
CA SER A 410 5.47 -15.02 -13.19
C SER A 410 4.04 -14.97 -12.64
N ILE A 411 3.77 -14.25 -11.55
CA ILE A 411 2.41 -14.06 -11.09
C ILE A 411 1.62 -13.16 -12.04
N ILE A 412 2.28 -12.18 -12.66
CA ILE A 412 1.67 -11.32 -13.69
C ILE A 412 1.25 -12.17 -14.90
N GLN A 413 2.12 -13.08 -15.32
CA GLN A 413 1.81 -13.99 -16.44
C GLN A 413 0.64 -14.94 -16.11
N ALA A 414 0.52 -15.35 -14.83
CA ALA A 414 -0.51 -16.29 -14.41
C ALA A 414 -1.87 -15.63 -14.15
N LEU A 415 -1.91 -14.44 -13.54
CA LEU A 415 -3.13 -13.81 -13.01
C LEU A 415 -3.41 -12.42 -13.60
N GLY A 416 -2.54 -11.91 -14.47
CA GLY A 416 -2.68 -10.58 -15.06
C GLY A 416 -2.64 -9.47 -14.02
N SER A 417 -3.52 -8.49 -14.20
CA SER A 417 -3.70 -7.33 -13.29
C SER A 417 -5.00 -7.38 -12.49
N ASP A 418 -5.67 -8.55 -12.46
CA ASP A 418 -6.98 -8.70 -11.83
C ASP A 418 -6.90 -9.27 -10.42
N PHE A 419 -5.93 -10.17 -10.17
CA PHE A 419 -5.76 -10.86 -8.89
C PHE A 419 -4.32 -10.80 -8.40
N ALA A 420 -4.13 -10.70 -7.08
CA ALA A 420 -2.86 -11.06 -6.46
C ALA A 420 -2.83 -12.56 -6.12
N GLY A 421 -1.65 -13.16 -6.16
CA GLY A 421 -1.48 -14.57 -5.81
C GLY A 421 -1.42 -14.75 -4.29
N LEU A 422 -2.25 -15.66 -3.74
CA LEU A 422 -2.26 -16.01 -2.33
C LEU A 422 -1.68 -17.40 -2.11
N PHE A 423 -0.57 -17.50 -1.39
CA PHE A 423 0.03 -18.73 -0.92
C PHE A 423 -0.11 -18.81 0.60
N ALA A 424 -0.49 -19.97 1.15
CA ALA A 424 -0.59 -20.12 2.60
C ALA A 424 -0.41 -21.57 3.01
N ARG A 425 0.19 -21.81 4.19
CA ARG A 425 0.28 -23.12 4.82
C ARG A 425 -0.87 -23.41 5.81
N ASN A 426 -1.70 -22.40 6.10
CA ASN A 426 -2.83 -22.51 7.01
C ASN A 426 -4.11 -22.11 6.27
N GLU A 427 -5.12 -22.99 6.27
CA GLU A 427 -6.34 -22.83 5.50
C GLU A 427 -7.30 -21.77 6.09
N ASP A 428 -7.37 -21.67 7.43
CA ASP A 428 -8.16 -20.61 8.08
C ASP A 428 -7.61 -19.22 7.72
N LEU A 429 -6.27 -19.07 7.77
CA LEU A 429 -5.62 -17.82 7.38
C LEU A 429 -5.89 -17.46 5.91
N ALA A 430 -5.82 -18.45 5.00
CA ALA A 430 -6.12 -18.26 3.59
C ALA A 430 -7.58 -17.82 3.37
N THR A 431 -8.52 -18.45 4.05
CA THR A 431 -9.95 -18.14 3.96
C THR A 431 -10.24 -16.72 4.43
N ARG A 432 -9.67 -16.30 5.56
CA ARG A 432 -9.82 -14.93 6.08
C ARG A 432 -9.24 -13.90 5.14
N LEU A 433 -8.07 -14.15 4.56
CA LEU A 433 -7.45 -13.24 3.59
C LEU A 433 -8.27 -13.15 2.29
N ALA A 434 -8.78 -14.26 1.78
CA ALA A 434 -9.64 -14.26 0.59
C ALA A 434 -10.95 -13.50 0.83
N ALA A 435 -11.57 -13.66 2.01
CA ALA A 435 -12.76 -12.91 2.40
C ALA A 435 -12.47 -11.40 2.52
N ALA A 436 -11.34 -11.01 3.13
CA ALA A 436 -10.90 -9.63 3.21
C ALA A 436 -10.66 -9.03 1.82
N GLY A 437 -10.05 -9.78 0.91
CA GLY A 437 -9.83 -9.39 -0.48
C GLY A 437 -11.14 -9.12 -1.22
N THR A 438 -12.13 -9.99 -1.06
CA THR A 438 -13.45 -9.82 -1.64
C THR A 438 -14.15 -8.57 -1.09
N SER A 439 -14.11 -8.36 0.22
CA SER A 439 -14.76 -7.22 0.88
C SER A 439 -14.15 -5.87 0.52
N SER A 440 -12.84 -5.85 0.21
CA SER A 440 -12.11 -4.63 -0.15
C SER A 440 -12.02 -4.38 -1.67
N SER A 441 -12.49 -5.29 -2.53
CA SER A 441 -12.21 -5.35 -3.98
C SER A 441 -10.72 -5.42 -4.32
N GLU A 442 -9.89 -5.91 -3.40
CA GLU A 442 -8.48 -6.22 -3.61
C GLU A 442 -8.33 -7.75 -3.64
N VAL A 443 -8.85 -8.35 -4.70
CA VAL A 443 -9.10 -9.78 -4.78
C VAL A 443 -7.85 -10.63 -4.89
N LEU A 444 -7.90 -11.80 -4.22
CA LEU A 444 -6.83 -12.77 -4.16
C LEU A 444 -7.22 -14.06 -4.87
N TRP A 445 -6.26 -14.72 -5.52
CA TRP A 445 -6.42 -16.05 -6.07
C TRP A 445 -5.51 -17.05 -5.36
N ARG A 446 -6.10 -18.14 -4.83
CA ARG A 446 -5.34 -19.16 -4.11
C ARG A 446 -4.43 -19.92 -5.07
N MET A 447 -3.13 -19.90 -4.77
CA MET A 447 -2.07 -20.58 -5.52
C MET A 447 -1.55 -21.80 -4.72
N PRO A 448 -1.09 -22.86 -5.40
CA PRO A 448 -0.59 -24.05 -4.73
C PRO A 448 0.80 -23.82 -4.12
N LEU A 449 1.03 -24.45 -2.96
CA LEU A 449 2.34 -24.56 -2.32
C LEU A 449 2.71 -26.05 -2.29
N LEU A 450 3.52 -26.49 -3.29
CA LEU A 450 3.76 -27.92 -3.55
C LEU A 450 5.09 -28.40 -2.97
N PRO A 451 5.15 -29.64 -2.41
CA PRO A 451 6.40 -30.22 -1.89
C PRO A 451 7.54 -30.30 -2.92
N VAL A 452 7.22 -30.53 -4.19
CA VAL A 452 8.23 -30.60 -5.30
C VAL A 452 9.02 -29.30 -5.46
N TYR A 453 8.56 -28.20 -4.92
CA TYR A 453 9.29 -26.94 -4.97
C TYR A 453 10.59 -27.00 -4.14
N GLN A 454 10.62 -27.81 -3.07
CA GLN A 454 11.84 -28.04 -2.29
C GLN A 454 12.97 -28.62 -3.14
N GLU A 455 12.68 -29.63 -3.97
CA GLU A 455 13.66 -30.26 -4.84
C GLU A 455 14.22 -29.26 -5.88
N ARG A 456 13.36 -28.41 -6.43
CA ARG A 456 13.76 -27.39 -7.41
C ARG A 456 14.61 -26.27 -6.82
N MET A 457 14.49 -26.04 -5.52
CA MET A 457 15.24 -25.00 -4.79
C MET A 457 16.42 -25.60 -4.01
N ALA A 458 16.70 -26.90 -4.14
CA ALA A 458 17.84 -27.53 -3.49
C ALA A 458 19.16 -26.94 -4.01
N SER A 459 20.11 -26.72 -3.10
CA SER A 459 21.49 -26.30 -3.42
C SER A 459 22.45 -27.42 -3.07
N GLU A 460 23.59 -27.49 -3.76
CA GLU A 460 24.66 -28.44 -3.45
C GLU A 460 25.60 -27.92 -2.34
N ILE A 461 25.56 -26.60 -2.07
CA ILE A 461 26.51 -25.93 -1.15
C ILE A 461 25.83 -25.14 -0.02
N ALA A 462 24.48 -25.07 -0.02
CA ALA A 462 23.69 -24.38 1.00
C ALA A 462 22.39 -25.15 1.28
N ASP A 463 21.61 -24.73 2.29
CA ASP A 463 20.35 -25.38 2.63
C ASP A 463 19.29 -25.17 1.54
N ILE A 464 19.33 -24.03 0.86
CA ILE A 464 18.40 -23.68 -0.23
C ILE A 464 19.06 -22.65 -1.16
N LYS A 465 18.61 -22.59 -2.42
CA LYS A 465 18.97 -21.48 -3.34
C LYS A 465 17.79 -20.53 -3.53
N ASN A 466 18.09 -19.26 -3.82
CA ASN A 466 17.04 -18.25 -3.94
C ASN A 466 16.30 -18.24 -5.29
N SER A 467 16.78 -18.98 -6.29
CA SER A 467 16.18 -19.08 -7.61
C SER A 467 16.49 -20.43 -8.26
N SER A 468 15.63 -20.92 -9.14
CA SER A 468 15.86 -22.16 -9.89
C SER A 468 16.65 -21.95 -11.19
N GLY A 469 16.84 -20.70 -11.62
CA GLY A 469 17.64 -20.35 -12.80
C GLY A 469 17.05 -20.73 -14.17
N GLY A 470 15.73 -21.05 -14.25
CA GLY A 470 15.14 -21.47 -15.52
C GLY A 470 13.62 -21.33 -15.56
N PRO A 471 12.98 -21.76 -16.68
CA PRO A 471 11.54 -21.79 -16.79
C PRO A 471 10.89 -22.62 -15.69
N GLY A 472 9.80 -22.15 -15.11
CA GLY A 472 9.11 -22.89 -14.06
C GLY A 472 8.06 -22.06 -13.32
N PRO A 473 7.49 -22.62 -12.23
CA PRO A 473 6.47 -21.96 -11.44
C PRO A 473 7.05 -20.88 -10.53
N GLY A 474 7.65 -19.85 -11.11
CA GLY A 474 8.44 -18.82 -10.41
C GLY A 474 7.75 -18.22 -9.19
N ALA A 475 6.44 -17.94 -9.25
CA ALA A 475 5.67 -17.44 -8.11
C ALA A 475 5.59 -18.48 -6.98
N GLY A 476 5.33 -19.75 -7.34
CA GLY A 476 5.32 -20.86 -6.38
C GLY A 476 6.68 -21.10 -5.72
N LEU A 477 7.76 -21.01 -6.50
CA LEU A 477 9.14 -21.16 -5.99
C LEU A 477 9.51 -19.99 -5.08
N GLY A 478 9.10 -18.75 -5.42
CA GLY A 478 9.31 -17.58 -4.56
C GLY A 478 8.58 -17.70 -3.22
N ALA A 479 7.32 -18.11 -3.26
CA ALA A 479 6.53 -18.36 -2.06
C ALA A 479 7.11 -19.51 -1.22
N HIS A 480 7.54 -20.60 -1.88
CA HIS A 480 8.15 -21.75 -1.19
C HIS A 480 9.44 -21.37 -0.47
N PHE A 481 10.30 -20.57 -1.10
CA PHE A 481 11.53 -20.06 -0.47
C PHE A 481 11.22 -19.32 0.85
N ILE A 482 10.25 -18.40 0.83
CA ILE A 482 9.86 -17.66 2.03
C ILE A 482 9.24 -18.60 3.07
N HIS A 483 8.38 -19.53 2.62
CA HIS A 483 7.78 -20.55 3.48
C HIS A 483 8.82 -21.39 4.21
N TYR A 484 9.81 -21.93 3.47
CA TYR A 484 10.87 -22.78 4.00
C TYR A 484 11.70 -22.08 5.08
N LEU A 485 11.96 -20.77 4.92
CA LEU A 485 12.74 -19.97 5.86
C LEU A 485 11.90 -19.32 6.97
N THR A 486 10.57 -19.49 6.93
CA THR A 486 9.68 -18.95 7.96
C THR A 486 9.46 -19.98 9.06
N PRO A 487 9.86 -19.72 10.32
CA PRO A 487 9.74 -20.67 11.43
C PRO A 487 8.32 -21.22 11.64
N GLU A 488 8.24 -22.50 11.89
CA GLU A 488 7.02 -23.16 12.33
C GLU A 488 6.92 -23.12 13.87
N PRO A 489 5.73 -23.30 14.46
CA PRO A 489 4.43 -23.57 13.81
C PRO A 489 3.60 -22.31 13.46
N THR A 490 4.22 -21.14 13.37
CA THR A 490 3.48 -19.88 13.15
C THR A 490 2.64 -19.95 11.87
N PRO A 491 1.32 -19.70 11.89
CA PRO A 491 0.50 -19.57 10.70
C PRO A 491 1.07 -18.51 9.75
N TRP A 492 1.22 -18.89 8.46
CA TRP A 492 1.87 -18.02 7.48
C TRP A 492 1.12 -18.01 6.16
N ALA A 493 1.09 -16.81 5.55
CA ALA A 493 0.63 -16.59 4.18
C ALA A 493 1.52 -15.57 3.46
N HIS A 494 1.55 -15.67 2.14
CA HIS A 494 2.23 -14.73 1.26
C HIS A 494 1.29 -14.25 0.15
N ILE A 495 1.27 -12.94 -0.08
CA ILE A 495 0.53 -12.28 -1.15
C ILE A 495 1.54 -11.74 -2.14
N ASP A 496 1.58 -12.32 -3.35
CA ASP A 496 2.35 -11.78 -4.48
C ASP A 496 1.47 -10.82 -5.27
N MET A 497 1.77 -9.52 -5.14
CA MET A 497 0.97 -8.43 -5.69
C MET A 497 1.60 -7.76 -6.93
N ALA A 498 2.60 -8.38 -7.54
CA ALA A 498 3.36 -7.77 -8.62
C ALA A 498 2.52 -7.36 -9.84
N GLY A 499 1.37 -8.03 -10.08
CA GLY A 499 0.44 -7.68 -11.17
C GLY A 499 -0.59 -6.61 -10.81
N VAL A 500 -0.76 -6.30 -9.52
CA VAL A 500 -1.86 -5.45 -9.03
C VAL A 500 -1.40 -4.21 -8.25
N ASP A 501 -0.12 -3.94 -8.18
CA ASP A 501 0.42 -2.77 -7.47
C ASP A 501 0.11 -1.46 -8.21
N ARG A 502 -0.06 -1.50 -9.53
CA ARG A 502 -0.29 -0.35 -10.42
C ARG A 502 -1.50 -0.55 -11.33
N ALA A 503 -2.07 0.57 -11.78
CA ALA A 503 -3.10 0.62 -12.82
C ALA A 503 -2.56 1.36 -14.04
N GLU A 504 -2.50 0.68 -15.18
CA GLU A 504 -2.07 1.26 -16.47
C GLU A 504 -3.07 2.28 -17.01
N SER A 505 -4.35 2.09 -16.71
CA SER A 505 -5.45 3.02 -16.97
C SER A 505 -6.20 3.32 -15.69
N GLY A 506 -7.01 4.37 -15.66
CA GLY A 506 -7.86 4.64 -14.49
C GLY A 506 -8.81 3.47 -14.20
N LEU A 507 -8.84 3.05 -12.93
CA LEU A 507 -9.86 2.17 -12.35
C LEU A 507 -10.81 3.03 -11.48
N PRO A 508 -11.99 2.55 -11.10
CA PRO A 508 -12.99 3.37 -10.40
C PRO A 508 -12.46 4.19 -9.22
N THR A 509 -11.78 3.55 -8.27
CA THR A 509 -11.19 4.22 -7.09
C THR A 509 -9.70 4.49 -7.24
N VAL A 510 -9.11 4.17 -8.40
CA VAL A 510 -7.66 4.24 -8.65
C VAL A 510 -7.39 5.03 -9.93
N PRO A 511 -7.04 6.32 -9.85
CA PRO A 511 -6.46 7.03 -11.00
C PRO A 511 -5.21 6.29 -11.51
N LYS A 512 -4.86 6.46 -12.81
CA LYS A 512 -3.67 5.84 -13.39
C LYS A 512 -2.45 6.01 -12.48
N GLY A 513 -1.77 4.91 -12.15
CA GLY A 513 -0.62 4.87 -11.27
C GLY A 513 -0.76 3.85 -10.13
N PRO A 514 -0.07 4.03 -9.01
CA PRO A 514 -0.13 3.12 -7.86
C PRO A 514 -1.54 2.92 -7.32
N ARG A 515 -1.93 1.66 -7.09
CA ARG A 515 -3.25 1.33 -6.55
C ARG A 515 -3.35 1.56 -5.05
N GLY A 516 -2.24 1.50 -4.31
CA GLY A 516 -2.24 1.36 -2.86
C GLY A 516 -2.84 0.02 -2.46
N PHE A 517 -2.68 -0.99 -3.33
CA PHE A 517 -3.15 -2.36 -3.09
C PHE A 517 -2.56 -2.91 -1.79
N GLY A 518 -3.35 -3.65 -1.07
CA GLY A 518 -2.99 -4.24 0.22
C GLY A 518 -3.39 -3.39 1.42
N VAL A 519 -3.54 -2.07 1.31
CA VAL A 519 -3.94 -1.24 2.47
C VAL A 519 -5.34 -1.59 2.94
N ARG A 520 -6.32 -1.57 2.05
CA ARG A 520 -7.73 -1.89 2.35
C ARG A 520 -7.91 -3.36 2.69
N LEU A 521 -7.25 -4.24 1.93
CA LEU A 521 -7.27 -5.69 2.16
C LEU A 521 -6.74 -6.04 3.54
N LEU A 522 -5.55 -5.53 3.90
CA LEU A 522 -4.91 -5.85 5.17
C LEU A 522 -5.63 -5.20 6.36
N ASP A 523 -6.17 -3.97 6.22
CA ASP A 523 -7.04 -3.39 7.25
C ASP A 523 -8.30 -4.25 7.44
N GLN A 524 -8.93 -4.68 6.35
CA GLN A 524 -10.10 -5.56 6.41
C GLN A 524 -9.76 -6.93 7.01
N PHE A 525 -8.58 -7.48 6.71
CA PHE A 525 -8.10 -8.71 7.33
C PHE A 525 -7.86 -8.54 8.84
N VAL A 526 -7.25 -7.44 9.27
CA VAL A 526 -7.00 -7.13 10.69
C VAL A 526 -8.31 -6.99 11.46
N ARG A 527 -9.40 -6.50 10.84
CA ARG A 527 -10.74 -6.46 11.46
C ARG A 527 -11.23 -7.84 11.93
N SER A 528 -10.83 -8.92 11.26
CA SER A 528 -11.18 -10.29 11.70
C SER A 528 -10.53 -10.72 13.02
N TYR A 529 -9.62 -9.92 13.56
CA TYR A 529 -8.94 -10.11 14.85
C TYR A 529 -9.40 -9.10 15.92
N GLU A 530 -10.32 -8.21 15.59
CA GLU A 530 -10.81 -7.22 16.55
C GLU A 530 -11.63 -7.89 17.65
N GLN A 531 -11.37 -7.48 18.88
CA GLN A 531 -12.16 -7.92 20.03
C GLN A 531 -13.51 -7.17 20.04
N PRO A 532 -14.59 -7.82 20.48
CA PRO A 532 -15.93 -7.24 20.58
C PRO A 532 -16.00 -5.96 21.43
#